data_f255a2c8133936b4d7f6b03d366e6295
#
_entry.id   f255a2c8133936b4d7f6b03d366e6295
#
_cell.length_a   1.000
_cell.length_b   1.000
_cell.length_c   1.000
_cell.angle_alpha   90.00
_cell.angle_beta   90.00
_cell.angle_gamma   90.00
#
_symmetry.space_group_name_H-M   'P 1'
#
loop_
_entity.id
_entity.type
_entity.pdbx_description
1 polymer ?
#
loop_
_entity_poly.entity_id
_entity_poly.type
_entity_poly.pdbx_seq_one_letter_code
_entity_poly.pdbx_strand_id
1 'polypeptide(L)'
;VITEMEHHANLVPWQELARRTGATLHWIGVTDDGRLNLDDLDTVITDRTKVVAFAHVSNVLGTINPVAAIVDRARAVGALTVLDACQSTPHMTVDVTELGVDFLAFSGHKMLGPMGIGVLWGRYDLLKAMPPFLTGGSMIMDVRMEGSTYAAPPQRFEAGVPMAAQAVGLAAACDYLTALGMDRVSAHEHELTEALLAGLAQRRWVRVIGPTDTQDRSGAVAFVVDGVHPHDVGQILDDSGVAVRVGHHCAWPLHRRMKVASTTRVSFAAYNTVSEVEALLTALDRVPAVFGVAV
;
A
#
# COMPACT_ATOMS: atom_id res chain seq x y z
N VAL A 1 15.63 2.49 -7.15
CA VAL A 1 14.73 1.44 -7.68
C VAL A 1 13.41 1.52 -6.93
N ILE A 2 12.29 1.29 -7.66
CA ILE A 2 10.93 1.12 -7.10
C ILE A 2 10.30 -0.12 -7.70
N THR A 3 8.98 -0.39 -7.44
CA THR A 3 8.24 -1.39 -8.22
C THR A 3 7.23 -0.72 -9.16
N GLU A 4 6.78 -1.46 -10.18
CA GLU A 4 5.76 -0.97 -11.12
C GLU A 4 4.36 -0.90 -10.49
N MET A 5 4.15 -1.47 -9.29
CA MET A 5 2.87 -1.48 -8.60
C MET A 5 2.71 -0.40 -7.52
N GLU A 6 3.63 0.57 -7.45
CA GLU A 6 3.63 1.56 -6.38
C GLU A 6 2.40 2.47 -6.39
N HIS A 7 1.91 2.78 -5.20
CA HIS A 7 1.04 3.93 -5.00
C HIS A 7 1.79 5.21 -5.39
N HIS A 8 1.09 6.21 -5.95
CA HIS A 8 1.72 7.47 -6.37
C HIS A 8 2.55 8.14 -5.27
N ALA A 9 2.19 7.98 -3.99
CA ALA A 9 2.95 8.52 -2.87
C ALA A 9 4.34 7.89 -2.71
N ASN A 10 4.54 6.67 -3.22
CA ASN A 10 5.85 6.00 -3.24
C ASN A 10 6.46 5.95 -4.66
N LEU A 11 5.95 6.71 -5.60
CA LEU A 11 6.49 6.87 -6.95
C LEU A 11 6.92 8.33 -7.22
N VAL A 12 5.97 9.27 -7.08
CA VAL A 12 6.18 10.67 -7.48
C VAL A 12 7.33 11.34 -6.71
N PRO A 13 7.51 11.15 -5.39
CA PRO A 13 8.67 11.71 -4.68
C PRO A 13 10.02 11.24 -5.23
N TRP A 14 10.10 9.98 -5.66
CA TRP A 14 11.34 9.42 -6.25
C TRP A 14 11.59 9.99 -7.65
N GLN A 15 10.55 10.21 -8.45
CA GLN A 15 10.67 10.91 -9.74
C GLN A 15 11.21 12.34 -9.55
N GLU A 16 10.68 13.07 -8.57
CA GLU A 16 11.14 14.42 -8.25
C GLU A 16 12.57 14.44 -7.68
N LEU A 17 12.92 13.46 -6.86
CA LEU A 17 14.29 13.30 -6.38
C LEU A 17 15.24 13.05 -7.55
N ALA A 18 14.92 12.11 -8.43
CA ALA A 18 15.71 11.79 -9.62
C ALA A 18 15.91 13.04 -10.50
N ARG A 19 14.85 13.79 -10.77
CA ARG A 19 14.92 15.04 -11.53
C ARG A 19 15.87 16.09 -10.91
N ARG A 20 15.86 16.22 -9.56
CA ARG A 20 16.69 17.21 -8.85
C ARG A 20 18.17 16.79 -8.74
N THR A 21 18.43 15.50 -8.65
CA THR A 21 19.79 14.96 -8.39
C THR A 21 20.48 14.42 -9.63
N GLY A 22 19.77 14.26 -10.75
CA GLY A 22 20.29 13.58 -11.94
C GLY A 22 20.34 12.05 -11.80
N ALA A 23 19.77 11.49 -10.73
CA ALA A 23 19.68 10.04 -10.59
C ALA A 23 18.69 9.44 -11.59
N THR A 24 18.88 8.16 -11.92
CA THR A 24 17.97 7.41 -12.80
C THR A 24 17.03 6.56 -11.95
N LEU A 25 15.76 6.59 -12.28
CA LEU A 25 14.74 5.75 -11.67
C LEU A 25 14.58 4.46 -12.48
N HIS A 26 14.77 3.33 -11.84
CA HIS A 26 14.51 1.99 -12.38
C HIS A 26 13.39 1.32 -11.59
N TRP A 27 12.76 0.29 -12.16
CA TRP A 27 11.68 -0.42 -11.49
C TRP A 27 11.71 -1.92 -11.73
N ILE A 28 11.27 -2.67 -10.72
CA ILE A 28 10.98 -4.09 -10.80
C ILE A 28 9.61 -4.23 -11.47
N GLY A 29 9.53 -4.96 -12.57
CA GLY A 29 8.31 -5.15 -13.34
C GLY A 29 7.28 -6.01 -12.61
N VAL A 30 6.03 -5.94 -13.08
CA VAL A 30 4.91 -6.78 -12.62
C VAL A 30 4.60 -7.83 -13.68
N THR A 31 4.43 -9.08 -13.29
CA THR A 31 4.02 -10.20 -14.15
C THR A 31 2.54 -10.08 -14.56
N ASP A 32 2.08 -10.89 -15.52
CA ASP A 32 0.69 -10.82 -15.99
C ASP A 32 -0.33 -11.28 -14.94
N ASP A 33 0.11 -12.11 -13.97
CA ASP A 33 -0.70 -12.52 -12.82
C ASP A 33 -0.64 -11.53 -11.63
N GLY A 34 0.07 -10.41 -11.77
CA GLY A 34 0.08 -9.33 -10.79
C GLY A 34 1.07 -9.52 -9.62
N ARG A 35 2.14 -10.28 -9.80
CA ARG A 35 3.24 -10.44 -8.87
C ARG A 35 4.49 -9.70 -9.35
N LEU A 36 5.46 -9.44 -8.47
CA LEU A 36 6.74 -8.87 -8.91
C LEU A 36 7.54 -9.88 -9.72
N ASN A 37 8.17 -9.41 -10.79
CA ASN A 37 9.13 -10.22 -11.54
C ASN A 37 10.47 -10.25 -10.80
N LEU A 38 10.69 -11.29 -10.02
CA LEU A 38 11.90 -11.44 -9.20
C LEU A 38 13.13 -11.86 -10.03
N ASP A 39 12.95 -12.39 -11.22
CA ASP A 39 14.05 -12.78 -12.11
C ASP A 39 14.91 -11.58 -12.54
N ASP A 40 14.33 -10.38 -12.53
CA ASP A 40 15.02 -9.14 -12.90
C ASP A 40 15.74 -8.46 -11.72
N LEU A 41 15.65 -8.97 -10.48
CA LEU A 41 16.22 -8.31 -9.31
C LEU A 41 17.71 -7.99 -9.48
N ASP A 42 18.49 -8.92 -9.97
CA ASP A 42 19.95 -8.76 -10.14
C ASP A 42 20.32 -7.74 -11.22
N THR A 43 19.46 -7.55 -12.21
CA THR A 43 19.67 -6.59 -13.30
C THR A 43 19.18 -5.20 -12.96
N VAL A 44 18.15 -5.09 -12.12
CA VAL A 44 17.53 -3.82 -11.72
C VAL A 44 18.19 -3.23 -10.47
N ILE A 45 18.53 -4.08 -9.48
CA ILE A 45 19.22 -3.68 -8.25
C ILE A 45 20.70 -4.01 -8.37
N THR A 46 21.51 -3.01 -8.69
CA THR A 46 22.95 -3.12 -8.98
C THR A 46 23.79 -2.36 -7.95
N ASP A 47 25.11 -2.44 -8.03
CA ASP A 47 26.07 -1.66 -7.21
C ASP A 47 25.90 -0.14 -7.33
N ARG A 48 25.23 0.34 -8.39
CA ARG A 48 24.85 1.76 -8.56
C ARG A 48 23.58 2.14 -7.81
N THR A 49 22.77 1.18 -7.39
CA THR A 49 21.54 1.44 -6.66
C THR A 49 21.82 2.03 -5.28
N LYS A 50 21.15 3.11 -4.93
CA LYS A 50 21.28 3.80 -3.62
C LYS A 50 20.09 3.54 -2.73
N VAL A 51 18.88 3.46 -3.31
CA VAL A 51 17.65 3.24 -2.58
C VAL A 51 16.77 2.27 -3.36
N VAL A 52 16.13 1.35 -2.63
CA VAL A 52 15.05 0.47 -3.12
C VAL A 52 13.81 0.78 -2.30
N ALA A 53 12.80 1.43 -2.91
CA ALA A 53 11.55 1.75 -2.26
C ALA A 53 10.42 0.90 -2.86
N PHE A 54 9.64 0.23 -2.02
CA PHE A 54 8.63 -0.70 -2.52
C PHE A 54 7.47 -0.88 -1.53
N ALA A 55 6.29 -1.20 -2.06
CA ALA A 55 5.12 -1.52 -1.27
C ALA A 55 5.23 -2.93 -0.68
N HIS A 56 4.87 -3.09 0.60
CA HIS A 56 4.72 -4.41 1.21
C HIS A 56 3.53 -5.16 0.60
N VAL A 57 2.41 -4.45 0.46
CA VAL A 57 1.18 -4.98 -0.12
C VAL A 57 0.65 -3.99 -1.16
N SER A 58 0.32 -4.49 -2.34
CA SER A 58 -0.30 -3.67 -3.39
C SER A 58 -1.70 -3.19 -2.98
N ASN A 59 -1.92 -1.90 -3.04
CA ASN A 59 -3.23 -1.30 -2.75
C ASN A 59 -4.28 -1.54 -3.86
N VAL A 60 -3.90 -2.14 -4.97
CA VAL A 60 -4.79 -2.49 -6.08
C VAL A 60 -5.01 -3.99 -6.16
N LEU A 61 -3.91 -4.74 -6.22
CA LEU A 61 -3.93 -6.18 -6.50
C LEU A 61 -4.09 -7.04 -5.25
N GLY A 62 -3.80 -6.46 -4.06
CA GLY A 62 -3.71 -7.20 -2.82
C GLY A 62 -2.45 -8.07 -2.69
N THR A 63 -1.61 -8.15 -3.72
CA THR A 63 -0.36 -8.92 -3.70
C THR A 63 0.53 -8.52 -2.54
N ILE A 64 0.95 -9.50 -1.73
CA ILE A 64 1.97 -9.34 -0.68
C ILE A 64 3.32 -9.59 -1.34
N ASN A 65 4.19 -8.60 -1.29
CA ASN A 65 5.49 -8.66 -1.94
C ASN A 65 6.52 -9.39 -1.08
N PRO A 66 7.47 -10.12 -1.67
CA PRO A 66 8.50 -10.89 -0.97
C PRO A 66 9.60 -9.96 -0.44
N VAL A 67 9.36 -9.32 0.72
CA VAL A 67 10.24 -8.31 1.33
C VAL A 67 11.65 -8.84 1.52
N ALA A 68 11.81 -10.07 2.02
CA ALA A 68 13.11 -10.66 2.31
C ALA A 68 14.01 -10.72 1.06
N ALA A 69 13.48 -11.18 -0.08
CA ALA A 69 14.25 -11.29 -1.32
C ALA A 69 14.74 -9.91 -1.81
N ILE A 70 13.89 -8.88 -1.72
CA ILE A 70 14.23 -7.51 -2.13
C ILE A 70 15.26 -6.90 -1.17
N VAL A 71 15.07 -7.08 0.14
CA VAL A 71 15.97 -6.58 1.18
C VAL A 71 17.35 -7.23 1.07
N ASP A 72 17.41 -8.55 0.89
CA ASP A 72 18.68 -9.27 0.75
C ASP A 72 19.45 -8.81 -0.49
N ARG A 73 18.75 -8.62 -1.61
CA ARG A 73 19.38 -8.09 -2.82
C ARG A 73 19.87 -6.64 -2.64
N ALA A 74 19.04 -5.76 -2.03
CA ALA A 74 19.45 -4.38 -1.75
C ALA A 74 20.67 -4.32 -0.83
N ARG A 75 20.67 -5.13 0.23
CA ARG A 75 21.78 -5.25 1.19
C ARG A 75 23.07 -5.73 0.52
N ALA A 76 22.99 -6.70 -0.39
CA ALA A 76 24.14 -7.23 -1.11
C ALA A 76 24.88 -6.17 -1.94
N VAL A 77 24.20 -5.12 -2.38
CA VAL A 77 24.78 -4.00 -3.13
C VAL A 77 24.96 -2.73 -2.31
N GLY A 78 24.63 -2.74 -1.02
CA GLY A 78 24.74 -1.58 -0.12
C GLY A 78 23.68 -0.51 -0.36
N ALA A 79 22.54 -0.86 -0.96
CA ALA A 79 21.39 0.04 -1.14
C ALA A 79 20.50 0.07 0.11
N LEU A 80 19.94 1.23 0.44
CA LEU A 80 18.96 1.39 1.51
C LEU A 80 17.57 0.97 1.05
N THR A 81 16.78 0.44 1.98
CA THR A 81 15.42 -0.02 1.71
C THR A 81 14.38 0.87 2.38
N VAL A 82 13.31 1.20 1.65
CA VAL A 82 12.16 1.98 2.13
C VAL A 82 10.89 1.19 1.84
N LEU A 83 10.20 0.74 2.89
CA LEU A 83 8.98 -0.06 2.77
C LEU A 83 7.73 0.82 2.96
N ASP A 84 6.86 0.86 1.96
CA ASP A 84 5.49 1.35 2.12
C ASP A 84 4.63 0.25 2.74
N ALA A 85 4.35 0.38 4.02
CA ALA A 85 3.55 -0.57 4.81
C ALA A 85 2.09 -0.11 5.00
N CYS A 86 1.61 0.86 4.21
CA CYS A 86 0.25 1.39 4.34
C CYS A 86 -0.86 0.34 4.19
N GLN A 87 -0.60 -0.73 3.47
CA GLN A 87 -1.56 -1.82 3.25
C GLN A 87 -1.21 -3.10 4.02
N SER A 88 -0.11 -3.14 4.75
CA SER A 88 0.24 -4.28 5.60
C SER A 88 -0.09 -4.04 7.06
N THR A 89 0.25 -2.87 7.61
CA THR A 89 0.02 -2.55 9.03
C THR A 89 -1.43 -2.70 9.50
N PRO A 90 -2.48 -2.42 8.69
CA PRO A 90 -3.86 -2.63 9.12
C PRO A 90 -4.34 -4.09 9.02
N HIS A 91 -3.65 -4.95 8.26
CA HIS A 91 -4.18 -6.23 7.81
C HIS A 91 -3.36 -7.46 8.24
N MET A 92 -2.12 -7.27 8.68
CA MET A 92 -1.21 -8.35 9.07
C MET A 92 -0.18 -7.91 10.09
N THR A 93 0.45 -8.88 10.76
CA THR A 93 1.58 -8.61 11.65
C THR A 93 2.76 -8.04 10.87
N VAL A 94 3.32 -6.93 11.36
CA VAL A 94 4.49 -6.27 10.76
C VAL A 94 5.55 -6.07 11.85
N ASP A 95 6.66 -6.80 11.74
CA ASP A 95 7.83 -6.63 12.61
C ASP A 95 9.00 -6.08 11.79
N VAL A 96 9.39 -4.85 12.06
CA VAL A 96 10.47 -4.17 11.35
C VAL A 96 11.84 -4.85 11.53
N THR A 97 12.02 -5.56 12.65
CA THR A 97 13.26 -6.27 12.94
C THR A 97 13.39 -7.53 12.06
N GLU A 98 12.29 -8.27 11.93
CA GLU A 98 12.23 -9.45 11.07
C GLU A 98 12.30 -9.09 9.59
N LEU A 99 11.61 -8.01 9.17
CA LEU A 99 11.63 -7.53 7.80
C LEU A 99 13.00 -7.00 7.37
N GLY A 100 13.82 -6.51 8.32
CA GLY A 100 15.18 -6.07 8.10
C GLY A 100 15.33 -4.86 7.17
N VAL A 101 14.28 -4.07 7.00
CA VAL A 101 14.26 -2.84 6.20
C VAL A 101 14.95 -1.69 6.93
N ASP A 102 15.40 -0.67 6.19
CA ASP A 102 16.04 0.51 6.77
C ASP A 102 15.04 1.58 7.17
N PHE A 103 13.95 1.72 6.41
CA PHE A 103 12.83 2.63 6.66
C PHE A 103 11.51 1.94 6.38
N LEU A 104 10.47 2.33 7.14
CA LEU A 104 9.10 1.87 6.95
C LEU A 104 8.14 3.04 7.18
N ALA A 105 7.14 3.20 6.30
CA ALA A 105 6.13 4.23 6.45
C ALA A 105 4.72 3.67 6.35
N PHE A 106 3.79 4.23 7.15
CA PHE A 106 2.37 3.92 7.05
C PHE A 106 1.47 5.08 7.47
N SER A 107 0.19 5.02 7.10
CA SER A 107 -0.82 6.03 7.38
C SER A 107 -1.82 5.56 8.44
N GLY A 108 -2.06 6.36 9.47
CA GLY A 108 -2.95 6.01 10.58
C GLY A 108 -4.40 5.78 10.15
N HIS A 109 -4.93 6.57 9.20
CA HIS A 109 -6.32 6.45 8.73
C HIS A 109 -6.65 5.12 8.04
N LYS A 110 -5.65 4.34 7.61
CA LYS A 110 -5.86 3.02 7.02
C LYS A 110 -5.92 1.90 8.06
N MET A 111 -5.39 2.14 9.28
CA MET A 111 -5.42 1.18 10.37
C MET A 111 -6.39 1.60 11.50
N LEU A 112 -7.58 2.07 11.12
CA LEU A 112 -8.66 2.49 12.01
C LEU A 112 -8.33 3.72 12.86
N GLY A 113 -7.21 4.37 12.61
CA GLY A 113 -6.77 5.59 13.28
C GLY A 113 -7.33 6.86 12.62
N PRO A 114 -7.09 8.02 13.23
CA PRO A 114 -7.55 9.30 12.69
C PRO A 114 -6.80 9.72 11.42
N MET A 115 -7.42 10.63 10.66
CA MET A 115 -6.77 11.31 9.55
C MET A 115 -5.68 12.27 10.05
N GLY A 116 -4.70 12.57 9.17
CA GLY A 116 -3.67 13.58 9.40
C GLY A 116 -2.47 13.07 10.19
N ILE A 117 -2.41 11.80 10.54
CA ILE A 117 -1.25 11.18 11.19
C ILE A 117 -0.78 9.96 10.41
N GLY A 118 0.53 9.76 10.41
CA GLY A 118 1.23 8.59 9.92
C GLY A 118 2.55 8.44 10.67
N VAL A 119 3.25 7.37 10.39
CA VAL A 119 4.53 7.06 11.03
C VAL A 119 5.58 6.78 9.97
N LEU A 120 6.76 7.36 10.14
CA LEU A 120 8.00 6.93 9.53
C LEU A 120 8.88 6.31 10.62
N TRP A 121 9.09 5.01 10.51
CA TRP A 121 10.12 4.32 11.25
C TRP A 121 11.42 4.29 10.44
N GLY A 122 12.55 4.42 11.08
CA GLY A 122 13.86 4.30 10.44
C GLY A 122 14.93 3.88 11.43
N ARG A 123 15.97 3.21 10.94
CA ARG A 123 17.15 2.88 11.74
C ARG A 123 17.76 4.16 12.32
N TYR A 124 18.02 4.14 13.61
CA TYR A 124 18.45 5.33 14.34
C TYR A 124 19.75 5.95 13.81
N ASP A 125 20.71 5.10 13.42
CA ASP A 125 21.99 5.53 12.84
C ASP A 125 21.79 6.32 11.53
N LEU A 126 20.89 5.89 10.69
CA LEU A 126 20.52 6.55 9.43
C LEU A 126 19.78 7.87 9.71
N LEU A 127 18.75 7.85 10.55
CA LEU A 127 18.02 9.06 10.95
C LEU A 127 18.97 10.10 11.58
N LYS A 128 19.93 9.65 12.40
CA LYS A 128 20.91 10.53 13.03
C LYS A 128 21.81 11.24 12.01
N ALA A 129 22.14 10.56 10.90
CA ALA A 129 22.96 11.12 9.83
C ALA A 129 22.18 12.06 8.90
N MET A 130 20.84 11.99 8.87
CA MET A 130 20.01 12.82 7.99
C MET A 130 19.85 14.26 8.52
N PRO A 131 19.78 15.27 7.63
CA PRO A 131 19.36 16.62 8.00
C PRO A 131 17.86 16.63 8.34
N PRO A 132 17.34 17.67 9.01
CA PRO A 132 15.90 17.83 9.20
C PRO A 132 15.19 17.97 7.84
N PHE A 133 13.97 17.48 7.73
CA PHE A 133 13.12 17.61 6.55
C PHE A 133 12.30 18.91 6.60
N LEU A 134 11.57 19.11 7.70
CA LEU A 134 10.88 20.36 8.03
C LEU A 134 11.61 21.04 9.18
N THR A 135 11.60 22.36 9.21
CA THR A 135 12.25 23.16 10.23
C THR A 135 11.24 24.06 10.93
N GLY A 136 11.46 24.33 12.23
CA GLY A 136 10.58 25.15 13.06
C GLY A 136 10.94 25.07 14.54
N GLY A 137 9.97 25.32 15.39
CA GLY A 137 10.12 25.14 16.85
C GLY A 137 10.14 23.66 17.24
N SER A 138 10.49 23.38 18.48
CA SER A 138 10.52 22.05 19.14
C SER A 138 11.59 21.08 18.65
N MET A 139 12.11 21.23 17.44
CA MET A 139 13.07 20.30 16.80
C MET A 139 14.53 20.79 16.88
N ILE A 140 14.77 21.88 17.57
CA ILE A 140 16.05 22.59 17.70
C ILE A 140 16.70 22.39 19.08
N MET A 141 18.02 22.55 19.17
CA MET A 141 18.79 22.57 20.42
C MET A 141 19.25 23.99 20.80
N ASP A 142 19.70 24.76 19.79
CA ASP A 142 20.11 26.14 19.93
C ASP A 142 19.73 26.91 18.64
N VAL A 143 19.32 28.17 18.82
CA VAL A 143 18.96 29.07 17.73
C VAL A 143 19.62 30.42 17.92
N ARG A 144 20.36 30.86 16.90
CA ARG A 144 21.00 32.19 16.83
C ARG A 144 20.65 32.82 15.46
N MET A 145 20.91 34.10 15.35
CA MET A 145 20.69 34.78 14.08
C MET A 145 21.53 34.20 12.93
N GLU A 146 22.73 33.71 13.26
CA GLU A 146 23.71 33.17 12.31
C GLU A 146 23.46 31.72 11.94
N GLY A 147 22.60 30.99 12.71
CA GLY A 147 22.31 29.59 12.43
C GLY A 147 21.69 28.85 13.61
N SER A 148 21.31 27.59 13.37
CA SER A 148 20.65 26.74 14.34
C SER A 148 21.30 25.37 14.42
N THR A 149 21.20 24.73 15.59
CA THR A 149 21.52 23.32 15.78
C THR A 149 20.25 22.53 16.11
N TYR A 150 20.21 21.27 15.71
CA TYR A 150 19.02 20.45 15.73
C TYR A 150 19.08 19.36 16.79
N ALA A 151 17.93 18.98 17.31
CA ALA A 151 17.79 17.89 18.24
C ALA A 151 18.19 16.54 17.62
N ALA A 152 18.36 15.53 18.45
CA ALA A 152 18.50 14.16 18.00
C ALA A 152 17.16 13.62 17.43
N PRO A 153 17.17 12.57 16.59
CA PRO A 153 15.94 11.86 16.25
C PRO A 153 15.28 11.27 17.52
N PRO A 154 13.95 11.18 17.59
CA PRO A 154 12.97 11.54 16.54
C PRO A 154 12.66 13.04 16.49
N GLN A 155 12.96 13.83 17.52
CA GLN A 155 12.56 15.25 17.65
C GLN A 155 13.02 16.10 16.48
N ARG A 156 14.18 15.80 15.88
CA ARG A 156 14.70 16.48 14.68
C ARG A 156 13.71 16.55 13.53
N PHE A 157 12.82 15.54 13.43
CA PHE A 157 11.85 15.41 12.35
C PHE A 157 10.43 15.83 12.75
N GLU A 158 10.24 16.32 14.00
CA GLU A 158 8.97 16.70 14.59
C GLU A 158 8.89 18.23 14.77
N ALA A 159 8.82 18.96 13.65
CA ALA A 159 8.79 20.43 13.67
C ALA A 159 7.42 20.97 14.11
N GLY A 160 7.43 21.88 15.10
CA GLY A 160 6.23 22.53 15.62
C GLY A 160 5.54 21.77 16.75
N VAL A 161 4.28 22.09 16.99
CA VAL A 161 3.45 21.41 17.98
C VAL A 161 3.02 20.04 17.44
N PRO A 162 3.27 18.93 18.16
CA PRO A 162 2.88 17.61 17.69
C PRO A 162 1.35 17.46 17.61
N MET A 163 0.88 16.59 16.73
CA MET A 163 -0.55 16.27 16.54
C MET A 163 -1.04 15.34 17.67
N ALA A 164 -1.11 15.87 18.91
CA ALA A 164 -1.35 15.08 20.11
C ALA A 164 -2.69 14.32 20.08
N ALA A 165 -3.77 14.96 19.63
CA ALA A 165 -5.08 14.33 19.54
C ALA A 165 -5.07 13.13 18.56
N GLN A 166 -4.41 13.28 17.41
CA GLN A 166 -4.29 12.22 16.43
C GLN A 166 -3.38 11.10 16.92
N ALA A 167 -2.32 11.42 17.66
CA ALA A 167 -1.43 10.42 18.25
C ALA A 167 -2.16 9.55 19.28
N VAL A 168 -2.98 10.16 20.14
CA VAL A 168 -3.84 9.43 21.10
C VAL A 168 -4.84 8.53 20.35
N GLY A 169 -5.47 9.05 19.29
CA GLY A 169 -6.39 8.25 18.48
C GLY A 169 -5.70 7.09 17.75
N LEU A 170 -4.47 7.30 17.25
CA LEU A 170 -3.70 6.22 16.63
C LEU A 170 -3.27 5.16 17.65
N ALA A 171 -2.88 5.57 18.87
CA ALA A 171 -2.57 4.63 19.95
C ALA A 171 -3.80 3.75 20.27
N ALA A 172 -4.99 4.33 20.39
CA ALA A 172 -6.22 3.57 20.62
C ALA A 172 -6.52 2.59 19.48
N ALA A 173 -6.24 2.94 18.23
CA ALA A 173 -6.37 2.04 17.09
C ALA A 173 -5.36 0.87 17.16
N CYS A 174 -4.11 1.14 17.56
CA CYS A 174 -3.11 0.10 17.79
C CYS A 174 -3.56 -0.87 18.90
N ASP A 175 -4.07 -0.35 20.02
CA ASP A 175 -4.56 -1.16 21.13
C ASP A 175 -5.74 -2.05 20.69
N TYR A 176 -6.67 -1.48 19.92
CA TYR A 176 -7.83 -2.20 19.37
C TYR A 176 -7.40 -3.35 18.44
N LEU A 177 -6.54 -3.09 17.47
CA LEU A 177 -6.05 -4.11 16.55
C LEU A 177 -5.22 -5.18 17.27
N THR A 178 -4.40 -4.79 18.24
CA THR A 178 -3.64 -5.70 19.10
C THR A 178 -4.56 -6.62 19.90
N ALA A 179 -5.64 -6.07 20.46
CA ALA A 179 -6.64 -6.86 21.22
C ALA A 179 -7.41 -7.83 20.32
N LEU A 180 -7.70 -7.45 19.06
CA LEU A 180 -8.24 -8.40 18.07
C LEU A 180 -7.24 -9.51 17.74
N GLY A 181 -5.94 -9.20 17.70
CA GLY A 181 -4.86 -10.07 17.24
C GLY A 181 -4.71 -10.06 15.73
N MET A 182 -3.56 -9.57 15.25
CA MET A 182 -3.34 -9.36 13.82
C MET A 182 -3.38 -10.64 12.98
N ASP A 183 -2.97 -11.77 13.54
CA ASP A 183 -3.10 -13.08 12.87
C ASP A 183 -4.56 -13.48 12.64
N ARG A 184 -5.45 -13.16 13.60
CA ARG A 184 -6.88 -13.40 13.45
C ARG A 184 -7.52 -12.43 12.44
N VAL A 185 -7.07 -11.17 12.41
CA VAL A 185 -7.50 -10.20 11.40
C VAL A 185 -7.11 -10.71 10.02
N SER A 186 -5.85 -11.10 9.83
CA SER A 186 -5.35 -11.64 8.57
C SER A 186 -6.12 -12.89 8.12
N ALA A 187 -6.35 -13.85 9.02
CA ALA A 187 -7.10 -15.07 8.72
C ALA A 187 -8.56 -14.77 8.32
N HIS A 188 -9.22 -13.86 9.04
CA HIS A 188 -10.58 -13.45 8.74
C HIS A 188 -10.70 -12.76 7.36
N GLU A 189 -9.81 -11.84 7.06
CA GLU A 189 -9.80 -11.17 5.75
C GLU A 189 -9.42 -12.12 4.60
N HIS A 190 -8.60 -13.14 4.89
CA HIS A 190 -8.30 -14.20 3.94
C HIS A 190 -9.55 -15.01 3.57
N GLU A 191 -10.37 -15.42 4.56
CA GLU A 191 -11.65 -16.10 4.32
C GLU A 191 -12.61 -15.27 3.46
N LEU A 192 -12.73 -13.96 3.74
CA LEU A 192 -13.55 -13.05 2.95
C LEU A 192 -13.03 -12.92 1.51
N THR A 193 -11.71 -12.87 1.34
CA THR A 193 -11.06 -12.77 0.03
C THR A 193 -11.28 -14.04 -0.78
N GLU A 194 -11.15 -15.21 -0.16
CA GLU A 194 -11.42 -16.51 -0.79
C GLU A 194 -12.86 -16.60 -1.26
N ALA A 195 -13.82 -16.25 -0.39
CA ALA A 195 -15.25 -16.24 -0.73
C ALA A 195 -15.55 -15.29 -1.91
N LEU A 196 -14.95 -14.10 -1.91
CA LEU A 196 -15.12 -13.15 -3.01
C LEU A 196 -14.53 -13.66 -4.33
N LEU A 197 -13.29 -14.17 -4.32
CA LEU A 197 -12.63 -14.69 -5.51
C LEU A 197 -13.41 -15.89 -6.09
N ALA A 198 -13.89 -16.79 -5.24
CA ALA A 198 -14.72 -17.93 -5.66
C ALA A 198 -16.04 -17.46 -6.31
N GLY A 199 -16.68 -16.43 -5.73
CA GLY A 199 -17.88 -15.84 -6.28
C GLY A 199 -17.65 -15.12 -7.62
N LEU A 200 -16.56 -14.37 -7.74
CA LEU A 200 -16.20 -13.68 -8.99
C LEU A 200 -15.85 -14.68 -10.12
N ALA A 201 -15.17 -15.78 -9.79
CA ALA A 201 -14.81 -16.82 -10.76
C ALA A 201 -16.01 -17.50 -11.44
N GLN A 202 -17.20 -17.47 -10.81
CA GLN A 202 -18.44 -17.98 -11.39
C GLN A 202 -19.05 -17.04 -12.44
N ARG A 203 -18.55 -15.79 -12.54
CA ARG A 203 -19.08 -14.73 -13.40
C ARG A 203 -18.15 -14.50 -14.58
N ARG A 204 -18.40 -15.18 -15.70
CA ARG A 204 -17.54 -15.16 -16.91
C ARG A 204 -17.31 -13.75 -17.49
N TRP A 205 -18.21 -12.84 -17.21
CA TRP A 205 -18.17 -11.43 -17.60
C TRP A 205 -17.39 -10.53 -16.61
N VAL A 206 -16.82 -11.12 -15.55
CA VAL A 206 -15.93 -10.44 -14.60
C VAL A 206 -14.52 -10.96 -14.79
N ARG A 207 -13.57 -10.04 -14.87
CA ARG A 207 -12.14 -10.35 -14.87
C ARG A 207 -11.46 -9.73 -13.65
N VAL A 208 -10.93 -10.55 -12.76
CA VAL A 208 -10.08 -10.12 -11.66
C VAL A 208 -8.76 -9.59 -12.22
N ILE A 209 -8.28 -8.47 -11.69
CA ILE A 209 -7.00 -7.86 -12.03
C ILE A 209 -6.01 -8.18 -10.91
N GLY A 210 -5.00 -8.97 -11.22
CA GLY A 210 -4.02 -9.50 -10.28
C GLY A 210 -4.24 -10.98 -9.96
N PRO A 211 -3.64 -11.49 -8.86
CA PRO A 211 -3.73 -12.91 -8.52
C PRO A 211 -5.18 -13.36 -8.34
N THR A 212 -5.52 -14.53 -8.85
CA THR A 212 -6.85 -15.15 -8.71
C THR A 212 -6.91 -16.20 -7.61
N ASP A 213 -5.78 -16.47 -6.98
CA ASP A 213 -5.63 -17.29 -5.79
C ASP A 213 -5.42 -16.41 -4.53
N THR A 214 -5.37 -17.04 -3.38
CA THR A 214 -5.17 -16.38 -2.08
C THR A 214 -3.74 -16.50 -1.54
N GLN A 215 -2.83 -17.10 -2.30
CA GLN A 215 -1.43 -17.21 -1.91
C GLN A 215 -0.76 -15.82 -1.94
N ASP A 216 -0.08 -15.45 -0.86
CA ASP A 216 0.60 -14.15 -0.72
C ASP A 216 -0.32 -12.97 -1.15
N ARG A 217 -1.55 -12.98 -0.60
CA ARG A 217 -2.58 -12.01 -0.95
C ARG A 217 -3.32 -11.49 0.28
N SER A 218 -3.53 -10.18 0.33
CA SER A 218 -4.38 -9.46 1.29
C SER A 218 -5.76 -9.14 0.70
N GLY A 219 -6.65 -8.57 1.49
CA GLY A 219 -8.06 -8.34 1.24
C GLY A 219 -8.45 -7.30 0.19
N ALA A 220 -7.52 -6.82 -0.66
CA ALA A 220 -7.85 -5.92 -1.76
C ALA A 220 -8.04 -6.69 -3.06
N VAL A 221 -9.22 -6.61 -3.69
CA VAL A 221 -9.56 -7.29 -4.95
C VAL A 221 -10.03 -6.27 -5.99
N ALA A 222 -9.25 -6.06 -7.03
CA ALA A 222 -9.61 -5.24 -8.18
C ALA A 222 -10.16 -6.11 -9.32
N PHE A 223 -11.20 -5.63 -9.98
CA PHE A 223 -11.80 -6.32 -11.12
C PHE A 223 -12.38 -5.34 -12.15
N VAL A 224 -12.65 -5.85 -13.33
CA VAL A 224 -13.41 -5.17 -14.39
C VAL A 224 -14.58 -6.04 -14.83
N VAL A 225 -15.61 -5.41 -15.35
CA VAL A 225 -16.75 -6.05 -16.00
C VAL A 225 -16.64 -5.80 -17.49
N ASP A 226 -16.78 -6.85 -18.31
CA ASP A 226 -16.62 -6.75 -19.74
C ASP A 226 -17.62 -5.76 -20.35
N GLY A 227 -17.09 -4.78 -21.08
CA GLY A 227 -17.90 -3.77 -21.75
C GLY A 227 -18.54 -2.71 -20.85
N VAL A 228 -18.35 -2.75 -19.52
CA VAL A 228 -18.95 -1.80 -18.58
C VAL A 228 -17.86 -0.97 -17.90
N HIS A 229 -18.05 0.35 -17.86
CA HIS A 229 -17.10 1.22 -17.20
C HIS A 229 -17.16 1.01 -15.68
N PRO A 230 -16.01 0.98 -14.95
CA PRO A 230 -15.99 0.76 -13.50
C PRO A 230 -16.84 1.73 -12.67
N HIS A 231 -17.01 2.99 -13.11
CA HIS A 231 -17.90 3.94 -12.45
C HIS A 231 -19.37 3.49 -12.48
N ASP A 232 -19.82 2.92 -13.61
CA ASP A 232 -21.19 2.44 -13.75
C ASP A 232 -21.42 1.18 -12.90
N VAL A 233 -20.41 0.29 -12.84
CA VAL A 233 -20.42 -0.84 -11.90
C VAL A 233 -20.49 -0.33 -10.45
N GLY A 234 -19.66 0.65 -10.09
CA GLY A 234 -19.67 1.26 -8.77
C GLY A 234 -21.00 1.89 -8.41
N GLN A 235 -21.68 2.56 -9.34
CA GLN A 235 -23.01 3.14 -9.13
C GLN A 235 -24.08 2.08 -8.83
N ILE A 236 -24.11 0.97 -9.58
CA ILE A 236 -25.05 -0.13 -9.33
C ILE A 236 -24.82 -0.76 -7.96
N LEU A 237 -23.57 -0.91 -7.55
CA LEU A 237 -23.22 -1.43 -6.23
C LEU A 237 -23.64 -0.45 -5.13
N ASP A 238 -23.37 0.84 -5.30
CA ASP A 238 -23.77 1.91 -4.36
C ASP A 238 -25.28 1.99 -4.19
N ASP A 239 -26.06 1.94 -5.29
CA ASP A 239 -27.52 1.87 -5.28
C ASP A 239 -28.07 0.63 -4.53
N SER A 240 -27.21 -0.36 -4.35
CA SER A 240 -27.52 -1.59 -3.61
C SER A 240 -26.98 -1.57 -2.17
N GLY A 241 -26.41 -0.44 -1.72
CA GLY A 241 -25.85 -0.26 -0.39
C GLY A 241 -24.44 -0.87 -0.23
N VAL A 242 -23.74 -1.15 -1.32
CA VAL A 242 -22.38 -1.74 -1.30
C VAL A 242 -21.36 -0.69 -1.74
N ALA A 243 -20.56 -0.21 -0.80
CA ALA A 243 -19.51 0.77 -1.06
C ALA A 243 -18.25 0.09 -1.65
N VAL A 244 -17.84 0.54 -2.82
CA VAL A 244 -16.58 0.13 -3.48
C VAL A 244 -15.80 1.36 -3.92
N ARG A 245 -14.53 1.16 -4.23
CA ARG A 245 -13.73 2.23 -4.84
C ARG A 245 -13.57 1.97 -6.34
N VAL A 246 -13.68 3.03 -7.16
CA VAL A 246 -13.50 2.95 -8.60
C VAL A 246 -12.37 3.87 -9.06
N GLY A 247 -11.72 3.53 -10.17
CA GLY A 247 -10.67 4.33 -10.80
C GLY A 247 -9.29 3.68 -10.81
N HIS A 248 -8.23 4.49 -10.73
CA HIS A 248 -6.83 4.04 -10.82
C HIS A 248 -6.21 3.72 -9.46
N HIS A 249 -6.90 3.95 -8.36
CA HIS A 249 -6.43 3.72 -6.99
C HIS A 249 -5.05 4.33 -6.67
N CYS A 250 -4.72 5.46 -7.33
CA CYS A 250 -3.41 6.11 -7.26
C CYS A 250 -2.24 5.21 -7.71
N ALA A 251 -2.46 4.35 -8.72
CA ALA A 251 -1.45 3.44 -9.29
C ALA A 251 -1.59 3.35 -10.82
N TRP A 252 -1.43 4.49 -11.50
CA TRP A 252 -1.57 4.56 -12.96
C TRP A 252 -0.60 3.67 -13.74
N PRO A 253 0.70 3.59 -13.39
CA PRO A 253 1.61 2.69 -14.11
C PRO A 253 1.15 1.25 -14.06
N LEU A 254 0.72 0.77 -12.89
CA LEU A 254 0.18 -0.59 -12.72
C LEU A 254 -1.05 -0.83 -13.62
N HIS A 255 -2.00 0.10 -13.69
CA HIS A 255 -3.16 -0.04 -14.57
C HIS A 255 -2.78 -0.15 -16.05
N ARG A 256 -1.79 0.63 -16.49
CA ARG A 256 -1.23 0.51 -17.85
C ARG A 256 -0.56 -0.84 -18.07
N ARG A 257 0.22 -1.33 -17.09
CA ARG A 257 0.85 -2.65 -17.14
C ARG A 257 -0.20 -3.77 -17.25
N MET A 258 -1.29 -3.69 -16.48
CA MET A 258 -2.40 -4.65 -16.50
C MET A 258 -3.37 -4.42 -17.67
N LYS A 259 -3.10 -3.47 -18.57
CA LYS A 259 -3.89 -3.13 -19.78
C LYS A 259 -5.35 -2.81 -19.45
N VAL A 260 -5.61 -2.09 -18.38
CA VAL A 260 -6.93 -1.61 -17.98
C VAL A 260 -6.89 -0.10 -17.75
N ALA A 261 -7.96 0.61 -18.15
CA ALA A 261 -8.06 2.04 -17.93
C ALA A 261 -8.33 2.37 -16.46
N SER A 262 -9.18 1.60 -15.81
CA SER A 262 -9.57 1.74 -14.40
C SER A 262 -10.18 0.42 -13.92
N THR A 263 -10.37 0.29 -12.61
CA THR A 263 -10.95 -0.91 -11.98
C THR A 263 -11.98 -0.53 -10.93
N THR A 264 -12.87 -1.47 -10.61
CA THR A 264 -13.65 -1.48 -9.38
C THR A 264 -12.87 -2.29 -8.36
N ARG A 265 -12.65 -1.76 -7.14
CA ARG A 265 -11.90 -2.43 -6.08
C ARG A 265 -12.75 -2.62 -4.84
N VAL A 266 -12.83 -3.86 -4.39
CA VAL A 266 -13.30 -4.26 -3.05
C VAL A 266 -12.12 -4.25 -2.09
N SER A 267 -12.34 -3.86 -0.86
CA SER A 267 -11.36 -3.92 0.21
C SER A 267 -12.05 -4.34 1.50
N PHE A 268 -11.43 -5.23 2.25
CA PHE A 268 -11.92 -5.71 3.53
C PHE A 268 -11.18 -5.07 4.69
N ALA A 269 -11.81 -5.11 5.85
CA ALA A 269 -11.23 -4.80 7.15
C ALA A 269 -11.80 -5.77 8.20
N ALA A 270 -11.24 -5.78 9.38
CA ALA A 270 -11.59 -6.70 10.47
C ALA A 270 -13.08 -6.75 10.84
N TYR A 271 -13.87 -5.76 10.43
CA TYR A 271 -15.31 -5.66 10.74
C TYR A 271 -16.23 -6.15 9.61
N ASN A 272 -15.70 -6.48 8.43
CA ASN A 272 -16.51 -7.01 7.34
C ASN A 272 -16.94 -8.46 7.58
N THR A 273 -18.00 -8.90 6.90
CA THR A 273 -18.64 -10.19 7.08
C THR A 273 -18.84 -10.92 5.75
N VAL A 274 -18.99 -12.25 5.79
CA VAL A 274 -19.31 -13.05 4.60
C VAL A 274 -20.63 -12.61 3.94
N SER A 275 -21.63 -12.21 4.74
CA SER A 275 -22.90 -11.72 4.20
C SER A 275 -22.77 -10.43 3.38
N GLU A 276 -21.75 -9.60 3.64
CA GLU A 276 -21.43 -8.43 2.80
C GLU A 276 -20.79 -8.85 1.48
N VAL A 277 -20.00 -9.92 1.46
CA VAL A 277 -19.50 -10.52 0.19
C VAL A 277 -20.68 -11.04 -0.65
N GLU A 278 -21.63 -11.75 -0.02
CA GLU A 278 -22.84 -12.24 -0.70
C GLU A 278 -23.70 -11.09 -1.24
N ALA A 279 -23.87 -10.01 -0.46
CA ALA A 279 -24.58 -8.81 -0.89
C ALA A 279 -23.91 -8.15 -2.10
N LEU A 280 -22.58 -8.03 -2.10
CA LEU A 280 -21.81 -7.51 -3.23
C LEU A 280 -22.00 -8.38 -4.49
N LEU A 281 -21.87 -9.69 -4.36
CA LEU A 281 -22.04 -10.62 -5.49
C LEU A 281 -23.46 -10.57 -6.06
N THR A 282 -24.48 -10.48 -5.18
CA THR A 282 -25.88 -10.32 -5.58
C THR A 282 -26.12 -8.97 -6.31
N ALA A 283 -25.56 -7.89 -5.79
CA ALA A 283 -25.65 -6.58 -6.42
C ALA A 283 -24.95 -6.55 -7.78
N LEU A 284 -23.78 -7.22 -7.89
CA LEU A 284 -23.00 -7.32 -9.12
C LEU A 284 -23.78 -8.06 -10.22
N ASP A 285 -24.59 -9.06 -9.88
CA ASP A 285 -25.44 -9.81 -10.83
C ASP A 285 -26.52 -8.95 -11.51
N ARG A 286 -26.76 -7.72 -11.05
CA ARG A 286 -27.65 -6.75 -11.71
C ARG A 286 -27.00 -6.06 -12.90
N VAL A 287 -25.66 -5.99 -12.94
CA VAL A 287 -24.92 -5.26 -13.98
C VAL A 287 -25.20 -5.76 -15.39
N PRO A 288 -25.20 -7.08 -15.69
CA PRO A 288 -25.52 -7.59 -17.02
C PRO A 288 -26.88 -7.15 -17.54
N ALA A 289 -27.91 -7.18 -16.70
CA ALA A 289 -29.27 -6.80 -17.11
C ALA A 289 -29.39 -5.31 -17.44
N VAL A 290 -28.62 -4.44 -16.79
CA VAL A 290 -28.65 -2.99 -17.02
C VAL A 290 -27.88 -2.63 -18.30
N PHE A 291 -26.74 -3.27 -18.56
CA PHE A 291 -25.84 -2.91 -19.65
C PHE A 291 -25.87 -3.88 -20.85
N GLY A 292 -26.70 -4.91 -20.81
CA GLY A 292 -26.80 -5.88 -21.92
C GLY A 292 -25.53 -6.73 -22.08
N VAL A 293 -24.82 -7.00 -20.99
CA VAL A 293 -23.65 -7.87 -20.99
C VAL A 293 -24.08 -9.32 -21.17
N ALA A 294 -23.41 -10.07 -22.07
CA ALA A 294 -23.68 -11.49 -22.24
C ALA A 294 -23.22 -12.30 -21.02
N VAL A 295 -24.08 -13.12 -20.45
CA VAL A 295 -23.83 -13.94 -19.25
C VAL A 295 -23.49 -15.38 -19.62
#